data_b5455561ed697fada36fe27bd2791193
#
_entry.id   b5455561ed697fada36fe27bd2791193
#
_cell.length_a   1.000
_cell.length_b   1.000
_cell.length_c   1.000
_cell.angle_alpha   90.00
_cell.angle_beta   90.00
_cell.angle_gamma   90.00
#
_symmetry.space_group_name_H-M   'P 1'
#
loop_
_entity.id
_entity.type
_entity.pdbx_description
1 polymer ?
#
loop_
_entity_poly.entity_id
_entity_poly.type
_entity_poly.pdbx_seq_one_letter_code
_entity_poly.pdbx_strand_id
1 'polypeptide(L)'
;MFAVGCIQSQRCHTNQCPVGVTTQDPKLQRALNVPDKATRVHNYHRNTVHALAEMIAAMGLDHTSELRAEHVVRRVTQFQALALTEIYDFVQPGQFINGTANARFQGFWDAASAESFRPWSAAEQKAVLAAVPARP
;
A
#
# COMPACT_ATOMS: atom_id res chain seq x y z
N MET A 1 -10.62 -9.45 3.84
CA MET A 1 -11.30 -10.39 2.89
C MET A 1 -11.24 -11.84 3.35
N PHE A 2 -10.06 -12.42 3.64
CA PHE A 2 -9.94 -13.83 4.09
C PHE A 2 -10.74 -14.15 5.35
N ALA A 3 -10.74 -13.26 6.34
CA ALA A 3 -11.52 -13.45 7.57
C ALA A 3 -13.03 -13.62 7.31
N VAL A 4 -13.59 -12.96 6.29
CA VAL A 4 -15.00 -13.16 5.88
C VAL A 4 -15.22 -14.41 5.02
N GLY A 5 -14.16 -15.13 4.66
CA GLY A 5 -14.24 -16.39 3.94
C GLY A 5 -13.96 -16.30 2.43
N CYS A 6 -13.25 -15.28 1.98
CA CYS A 6 -12.81 -15.19 0.60
C CYS A 6 -11.87 -16.36 0.24
N ILE A 7 -12.20 -17.08 -0.81
CA ILE A 7 -11.42 -18.23 -1.33
C ILE A 7 -10.61 -17.88 -2.58
N GLN A 8 -10.43 -16.59 -2.87
CA GLN A 8 -9.68 -16.10 -4.04
C GLN A 8 -10.18 -16.62 -5.39
N SER A 9 -11.50 -16.78 -5.55
CA SER A 9 -12.10 -17.26 -6.81
C SER A 9 -11.91 -16.29 -7.99
N GLN A 10 -11.41 -15.06 -7.74
CA GLN A 10 -11.18 -14.00 -8.72
C GLN A 10 -12.44 -13.57 -9.53
N ARG A 11 -13.63 -13.90 -9.03
CA ARG A 11 -14.92 -13.54 -9.63
C ARG A 11 -15.59 -12.32 -8.98
N CYS A 12 -14.82 -11.47 -8.32
CA CYS A 12 -15.33 -10.33 -7.55
C CYS A 12 -16.14 -9.33 -8.40
N HIS A 13 -15.78 -9.18 -9.68
CA HIS A 13 -16.38 -8.23 -10.62
C HIS A 13 -17.57 -8.82 -11.41
N THR A 14 -17.86 -10.12 -11.27
CA THR A 14 -18.84 -10.82 -12.11
C THR A 14 -20.21 -11.01 -11.45
N ASN A 15 -20.38 -10.54 -10.22
CA ASN A 15 -21.55 -10.85 -9.38
C ASN A 15 -21.72 -12.36 -9.02
N GLN A 16 -20.72 -13.19 -9.32
CA GLN A 16 -20.75 -14.65 -9.12
C GLN A 16 -19.80 -15.11 -8.02
N CYS A 17 -19.59 -14.29 -6.99
CA CYS A 17 -18.77 -14.68 -5.86
C CYS A 17 -19.37 -15.89 -5.13
N PRO A 18 -18.73 -17.07 -5.12
CA PRO A 18 -19.33 -18.29 -4.59
C PRO A 18 -19.50 -18.28 -3.07
N VAL A 19 -18.82 -17.39 -2.37
CA VAL A 19 -18.86 -17.26 -0.90
C VAL A 19 -19.67 -16.04 -0.42
N GLY A 20 -20.38 -15.37 -1.33
CA GLY A 20 -21.30 -14.29 -0.97
C GLY A 20 -20.68 -12.92 -0.68
N VAL A 21 -19.34 -12.79 -0.71
CA VAL A 21 -18.64 -11.57 -0.25
C VAL A 21 -18.81 -10.40 -1.22
N THR A 22 -18.82 -10.66 -2.54
CA THR A 22 -18.89 -9.61 -3.58
C THR A 22 -19.98 -9.95 -4.61
N THR A 23 -21.19 -10.20 -4.14
CA THR A 23 -22.32 -10.50 -5.01
C THR A 23 -23.57 -9.79 -4.52
N GLN A 24 -24.49 -9.50 -5.45
CA GLN A 24 -25.84 -9.03 -5.19
C GLN A 24 -26.89 -10.18 -5.26
N ASP A 25 -26.47 -11.41 -5.61
CA ASP A 25 -27.36 -12.55 -5.64
C ASP A 25 -27.73 -12.99 -4.21
N PRO A 26 -29.03 -12.91 -3.80
CA PRO A 26 -29.45 -13.29 -2.46
C PRO A 26 -29.17 -14.76 -2.10
N LYS A 27 -29.10 -15.65 -3.09
CA LYS A 27 -28.80 -17.07 -2.85
C LYS A 27 -27.33 -17.23 -2.42
N LEU A 28 -26.41 -16.52 -3.08
CA LEU A 28 -25.00 -16.55 -2.75
C LEU A 28 -24.70 -15.77 -1.45
N GLN A 29 -25.39 -14.65 -1.21
CA GLN A 29 -25.26 -13.86 0.02
C GLN A 29 -25.58 -14.64 1.30
N ARG A 30 -26.42 -15.69 1.22
CA ARG A 30 -26.72 -16.55 2.39
C ARG A 30 -25.49 -17.23 2.99
N ALA A 31 -24.42 -17.39 2.22
CA ALA A 31 -23.14 -17.92 2.72
C ALA A 31 -22.44 -16.95 3.69
N LEU A 32 -22.87 -15.67 3.71
CA LEU A 32 -22.30 -14.64 4.58
C LEU A 32 -23.11 -14.53 5.88
N ASN A 33 -22.94 -15.51 6.77
CA ASN A 33 -23.52 -15.45 8.12
C ASN A 33 -22.86 -14.32 8.92
N VAL A 34 -23.60 -13.23 9.15
CA VAL A 34 -23.07 -12.00 9.75
C VAL A 34 -22.48 -12.23 11.16
N PRO A 35 -23.17 -12.89 12.12
CA PRO A 35 -22.62 -13.14 13.45
C PRO A 35 -21.31 -13.92 13.44
N ASP A 36 -21.21 -14.99 12.64
CA ASP A 36 -19.98 -15.78 12.48
C ASP A 36 -18.86 -14.92 11.86
N LYS A 37 -19.17 -14.21 10.76
CA LYS A 37 -18.18 -13.39 10.07
C LYS A 37 -17.69 -12.21 10.91
N ALA A 38 -18.57 -11.58 11.69
CA ALA A 38 -18.19 -10.52 12.62
C ALA A 38 -17.18 -11.03 13.66
N THR A 39 -17.44 -12.18 14.26
CA THR A 39 -16.52 -12.82 15.21
C THR A 39 -15.17 -13.14 14.58
N ARG A 40 -15.17 -13.68 13.36
CA ARG A 40 -13.92 -14.01 12.64
C ARG A 40 -13.11 -12.77 12.30
N VAL A 41 -13.76 -11.69 11.84
CA VAL A 41 -13.09 -10.41 11.55
C VAL A 41 -12.52 -9.80 12.83
N HIS A 42 -13.29 -9.81 13.94
CA HIS A 42 -12.80 -9.34 15.23
C HIS A 42 -11.54 -10.10 15.67
N ASN A 43 -11.57 -11.42 15.63
CA ASN A 43 -10.43 -12.24 16.04
C ASN A 43 -9.21 -12.02 15.14
N TYR A 44 -9.42 -11.93 13.83
CA TYR A 44 -8.36 -11.64 12.87
C TYR A 44 -7.72 -10.28 13.14
N HIS A 45 -8.53 -9.24 13.30
CA HIS A 45 -8.06 -7.89 13.59
C HIS A 45 -7.27 -7.85 14.91
N ARG A 46 -7.84 -8.40 16.00
CA ARG A 46 -7.18 -8.44 17.30
C ARG A 46 -5.81 -9.12 17.24
N ASN A 47 -5.73 -10.28 16.57
CA ASN A 47 -4.48 -11.02 16.45
C ASN A 47 -3.46 -10.29 15.56
N THR A 48 -3.92 -9.61 14.50
CA THR A 48 -3.06 -8.78 13.64
C THR A 48 -2.47 -7.60 14.40
N VAL A 49 -3.30 -6.90 15.19
CA VAL A 49 -2.84 -5.77 16.02
C VAL A 49 -1.87 -6.25 17.11
N HIS A 50 -2.14 -7.40 17.73
CA HIS A 50 -1.23 -7.98 18.72
C HIS A 50 0.13 -8.31 18.10
N ALA A 51 0.16 -8.99 16.95
CA ALA A 51 1.40 -9.29 16.25
C ALA A 51 2.16 -8.02 15.82
N LEU A 52 1.43 -6.96 15.42
CA LEU A 52 2.05 -5.66 15.12
C LEU A 52 2.69 -5.07 16.38
N ALA A 53 1.99 -5.09 17.52
CA ALA A 53 2.54 -4.57 18.78
C ALA A 53 3.81 -5.31 19.21
N GLU A 54 3.85 -6.64 19.05
CA GLU A 54 5.05 -7.43 19.32
C GLU A 54 6.22 -7.04 18.41
N MET A 55 5.97 -6.81 17.11
CA MET A 55 7.01 -6.36 16.18
C MET A 55 7.52 -4.95 16.53
N ILE A 56 6.64 -4.03 16.87
CA ILE A 56 6.99 -2.65 17.28
C ILE A 56 7.86 -2.69 18.55
N ALA A 57 7.45 -3.46 19.54
CA ALA A 57 8.22 -3.64 20.78
C ALA A 57 9.59 -4.29 20.52
N ALA A 58 9.67 -5.28 19.63
CA ALA A 58 10.95 -5.90 19.26
C ALA A 58 11.91 -4.94 18.55
N MET A 59 11.39 -3.88 17.91
CA MET A 59 12.19 -2.80 17.33
C MET A 59 12.62 -1.74 18.37
N GLY A 60 12.17 -1.85 19.62
CA GLY A 60 12.43 -0.86 20.68
C GLY A 60 11.59 0.41 20.53
N LEU A 61 10.44 0.33 19.84
CA LEU A 61 9.51 1.44 19.66
C LEU A 61 8.31 1.29 20.58
N ASP A 62 7.80 2.39 21.10
CA ASP A 62 6.65 2.42 22.02
C ASP A 62 5.32 2.58 21.27
N HIS A 63 5.36 3.15 20.06
CA HIS A 63 4.14 3.40 19.27
C HIS A 63 4.37 3.22 17.77
N THR A 64 3.33 2.80 17.05
CA THR A 64 3.40 2.60 15.58
C THR A 64 3.72 3.86 14.79
N SER A 65 3.40 5.06 15.32
CA SER A 65 3.75 6.34 14.68
C SER A 65 5.26 6.63 14.66
N GLU A 66 6.04 5.91 15.43
CA GLU A 66 7.50 6.00 15.44
C GLU A 66 8.15 5.15 14.35
N LEU A 67 7.38 4.24 13.75
CA LEU A 67 7.86 3.39 12.66
C LEU A 67 8.20 4.24 11.43
N ARG A 68 9.45 4.12 10.98
CA ARG A 68 10.00 4.82 9.82
C ARG A 68 10.53 3.83 8.79
N ALA A 69 10.82 4.32 7.60
CA ALA A 69 11.34 3.50 6.51
C ALA A 69 12.70 2.84 6.85
N GLU A 70 13.50 3.48 7.69
CA GLU A 70 14.79 2.96 8.17
C GLU A 70 14.65 1.72 9.06
N HIS A 71 13.51 1.54 9.73
CA HIS A 71 13.24 0.36 10.56
C HIS A 71 12.86 -0.88 9.74
N VAL A 72 12.57 -0.71 8.45
CA VAL A 72 12.16 -1.81 7.59
C VAL A 72 13.30 -2.18 6.64
N VAL A 73 13.78 -3.40 6.76
CA VAL A 73 14.86 -3.93 5.95
C VAL A 73 14.32 -4.95 4.96
N ARG A 74 14.68 -4.82 3.70
CA ARG A 74 14.30 -5.73 2.62
C ARG A 74 15.53 -6.50 2.12
N ARG A 75 15.41 -7.80 1.99
CA ARG A 75 16.40 -8.62 1.28
C ARG A 75 16.29 -8.35 -0.22
N VAL A 76 17.32 -7.80 -0.82
CA VAL A 76 17.37 -7.46 -2.26
C VAL A 76 18.12 -8.50 -3.08
N THR A 77 19.09 -9.19 -2.47
CA THR A 77 19.79 -10.35 -3.05
C THR A 77 19.95 -11.45 -2.02
N GLN A 78 20.55 -12.57 -2.40
CA GLN A 78 20.86 -13.66 -1.48
C GLN A 78 21.76 -13.21 -0.30
N PHE A 79 22.65 -12.26 -0.55
CA PHE A 79 23.68 -11.84 0.41
C PHE A 79 23.51 -10.41 0.90
N GLN A 80 22.51 -9.67 0.42
CA GLN A 80 22.32 -8.25 0.72
C GLN A 80 20.91 -7.94 1.22
N ALA A 81 20.83 -7.24 2.31
CA ALA A 81 19.60 -6.63 2.83
C ALA A 81 19.82 -5.13 3.01
N LEU A 82 18.87 -4.31 2.57
CA LEU A 82 18.94 -2.85 2.60
C LEU A 82 17.72 -2.29 3.33
N ALA A 83 17.89 -1.20 4.05
CA ALA A 83 16.76 -0.44 4.59
C ALA A 83 15.94 0.16 3.45
N LEU A 84 14.65 0.39 3.66
CA LEU A 84 13.80 1.00 2.63
C LEU A 84 14.29 2.39 2.22
N THR A 85 14.95 3.12 3.11
CA THR A 85 15.59 4.42 2.83
C THR A 85 16.75 4.33 1.84
N GLU A 86 17.38 3.17 1.72
CA GLU A 86 18.43 2.91 0.74
C GLU A 86 17.88 2.45 -0.62
N ILE A 87 16.64 1.93 -0.63
CA ILE A 87 15.98 1.40 -1.83
C ILE A 87 15.10 2.44 -2.50
N TYR A 88 14.39 3.25 -1.71
CA TYR A 88 13.38 4.20 -2.18
C TYR A 88 13.69 5.62 -1.74
N ASP A 89 13.29 6.57 -2.57
CA ASP A 89 13.27 7.97 -2.18
C ASP A 89 11.99 8.27 -1.38
N PHE A 90 12.14 9.01 -0.30
CA PHE A 90 11.03 9.49 0.52
C PHE A 90 10.98 11.00 0.46
N VAL A 91 9.77 11.54 0.37
CA VAL A 91 9.52 12.98 0.39
C VAL A 91 9.18 13.41 1.80
N GLN A 92 9.81 14.47 2.27
CA GLN A 92 9.50 15.05 3.57
C GLN A 92 8.32 16.03 3.48
N PRO A 93 7.56 16.24 4.56
CA PRO A 93 6.49 17.22 4.58
C PRO A 93 6.95 18.60 4.09
N GLY A 94 6.19 19.21 3.20
CA GLY A 94 6.46 20.54 2.65
C GLY A 94 7.44 20.59 1.48
N GLN A 95 8.17 19.53 1.15
CA GLN A 95 9.18 19.56 0.07
C GLN A 95 8.61 19.95 -1.30
N PHE A 96 7.40 19.49 -1.66
CA PHE A 96 6.77 19.88 -2.91
C PHE A 96 6.42 21.36 -2.95
N ILE A 97 5.85 21.87 -1.86
CA ILE A 97 5.44 23.29 -1.76
C ILE A 97 6.66 24.20 -1.83
N ASN A 98 7.76 23.78 -1.21
CA ASN A 98 8.99 24.56 -1.17
C ASN A 98 9.90 24.32 -2.39
N GLY A 99 9.51 23.47 -3.34
CA GLY A 99 10.30 23.13 -4.53
C GLY A 99 11.60 22.38 -4.21
N THR A 100 11.69 21.71 -3.06
CA THR A 100 12.90 20.99 -2.60
C THR A 100 12.82 19.48 -2.75
N ALA A 101 11.73 18.94 -3.31
CA ALA A 101 11.62 17.53 -3.66
C ALA A 101 12.65 17.18 -4.74
N ASN A 102 13.06 15.89 -4.80
CA ASN A 102 13.96 15.48 -5.88
C ASN A 102 13.28 15.69 -7.25
N ALA A 103 14.09 15.87 -8.31
CA ALA A 103 13.61 16.24 -9.64
C ALA A 103 12.52 15.31 -10.18
N ARG A 104 12.58 14.01 -9.85
CA ARG A 104 11.57 13.02 -10.29
C ARG A 104 10.19 13.34 -9.71
N PHE A 105 10.12 13.56 -8.40
CA PHE A 105 8.85 13.84 -7.73
C PHE A 105 8.36 15.25 -8.01
N GLN A 106 9.27 16.22 -8.07
CA GLN A 106 8.93 17.60 -8.41
C GLN A 106 8.29 17.68 -9.79
N GLY A 107 8.83 16.97 -10.79
CA GLY A 107 8.24 16.94 -12.11
C GLY A 107 6.81 16.37 -12.15
N PHE A 108 6.51 15.36 -11.33
CA PHE A 108 5.13 14.87 -11.19
C PHE A 108 4.22 15.90 -10.51
N TRP A 109 4.74 16.60 -9.52
CA TRP A 109 3.99 17.66 -8.84
C TRP A 109 3.68 18.82 -9.77
N ASP A 110 4.66 19.29 -10.54
CA ASP A 110 4.51 20.41 -11.47
C ASP A 110 3.54 20.10 -12.62
N ALA A 111 3.44 18.83 -12.99
CA ALA A 111 2.48 18.39 -14.01
C ALA A 111 1.09 18.12 -13.46
N ALA A 112 0.91 18.02 -12.15
CA ALA A 112 -0.41 17.82 -11.54
C ALA A 112 -1.27 19.07 -11.75
N SER A 113 -2.54 18.85 -12.11
CA SER A 113 -3.52 19.94 -12.32
C SER A 113 -4.83 19.57 -11.65
N ALA A 114 -5.41 20.51 -10.93
CA ALA A 114 -6.75 20.37 -10.38
C ALA A 114 -7.84 20.42 -11.48
N GLU A 115 -7.50 21.01 -12.64
CA GLU A 115 -8.43 21.26 -13.74
C GLU A 115 -8.45 20.14 -14.79
N SER A 116 -7.51 19.18 -14.73
CA SER A 116 -7.38 18.15 -15.76
C SER A 116 -6.78 16.86 -15.23
N PHE A 117 -7.41 15.75 -15.59
CA PHE A 117 -6.85 14.39 -15.42
C PHE A 117 -6.12 13.89 -16.67
N ARG A 118 -5.78 14.77 -17.60
CA ARG A 118 -5.08 14.39 -18.83
C ARG A 118 -3.73 13.74 -18.46
N PRO A 119 -3.46 12.52 -18.91
CA PRO A 119 -2.15 11.91 -18.69
C PRO A 119 -1.07 12.70 -19.46
N TRP A 120 0.14 12.64 -18.96
CA TRP A 120 1.28 13.19 -19.66
C TRP A 120 1.44 12.57 -21.04
N SER A 121 1.84 13.37 -22.01
CA SER A 121 2.31 12.85 -23.29
C SER A 121 3.60 12.05 -23.12
N ALA A 122 3.89 11.15 -24.05
CA ALA A 122 5.13 10.38 -24.02
C ALA A 122 6.39 11.26 -24.01
N ALA A 123 6.33 12.44 -24.63
CA ALA A 123 7.43 13.42 -24.64
C ALA A 123 7.65 14.04 -23.24
N GLU A 124 6.58 14.44 -22.56
CA GLU A 124 6.63 14.97 -21.20
C GLU A 124 7.15 13.92 -20.21
N GLN A 125 6.66 12.67 -20.30
CA GLN A 125 7.15 11.56 -19.48
C GLN A 125 8.65 11.30 -19.69
N LYS A 126 9.09 11.30 -20.95
CA LYS A 126 10.50 11.09 -21.32
C LYS A 126 11.40 12.21 -20.78
N ALA A 127 10.94 13.46 -20.82
CA ALA A 127 11.69 14.61 -20.32
C ALA A 127 11.90 14.52 -18.79
N VAL A 128 10.85 14.17 -18.04
CA VAL A 128 10.94 13.99 -16.58
C VAL A 128 11.83 12.81 -16.21
N LEU A 129 11.70 11.67 -16.89
CA LEU A 129 12.52 10.49 -16.63
C LEU A 129 13.99 10.70 -16.97
N ALA A 130 14.29 11.51 -18.00
CA ALA A 130 15.66 11.86 -18.39
C ALA A 130 16.36 12.77 -17.35
N ALA A 131 15.61 13.54 -16.58
CA ALA A 131 16.14 14.38 -15.50
C ALA A 131 16.45 13.58 -14.20
N VAL A 132 16.06 12.32 -14.14
CA VAL A 132 16.31 11.45 -12.98
C VAL A 132 17.71 10.83 -13.11
N PRO A 133 18.64 11.09 -12.18
CA PRO A 133 19.93 10.43 -12.21
C PRO A 133 19.77 8.92 -12.10
N ALA A 134 20.56 8.18 -12.88
CA ALA A 134 20.61 6.72 -12.77
C ALA A 134 21.03 6.35 -11.34
N ARG A 135 20.30 5.43 -10.72
CA ARG A 135 20.75 4.89 -9.41
C ARG A 135 21.96 4.00 -9.64
N PRO A 136 22.94 4.05 -8.73
CA PRO A 136 24.08 3.14 -8.76
C PRO A 136 23.69 1.67 -8.61
#